data_1e0f345544398f0dd58ae6bdd59fc7d4
#
_entry.id   1e0f345544398f0dd58ae6bdd59fc7d4
#
_cell.length_a   1.000
_cell.length_b   1.000
_cell.length_c   1.000
_cell.angle_alpha   90.00
_cell.angle_beta   90.00
_cell.angle_gamma   90.00
#
_symmetry.space_group_name_H-M   'P 1'
#
loop_
_entity.id
_entity.type
_entity.pdbx_description
1 polymer ?
#
loop_
_entity_poly.entity_id
_entity_poly.type
_entity_poly.pdbx_seq_one_letter_code
_entity_poly.pdbx_strand_id
1 'polypeptide(L)'
;MYRIIIKKKAKKFIDGLPANERRRVVAAIEQLPNGEDIKKLKGHDKLLRLRVGNYRIIYTVDNGELIVYVIDVGNRGQIYNRN
;
A
#
# COMPACT_ATOMS: atom_id res chain seq x y z
N MET A 1 5.87 -14.98 -8.88
CA MET A 1 6.02 -13.52 -8.72
C MET A 1 4.66 -12.86 -8.83
N TYR A 2 4.37 -11.96 -7.90
CA TYR A 2 3.08 -11.29 -7.91
C TYR A 2 3.09 -10.08 -8.85
N ARG A 3 1.99 -9.90 -9.56
CA ARG A 3 1.77 -8.70 -10.34
C ARG A 3 1.17 -7.63 -9.43
N ILE A 4 1.63 -6.40 -9.57
CA ILE A 4 1.17 -5.31 -8.70
C ILE A 4 0.33 -4.35 -9.50
N ILE A 5 -0.88 -4.12 -9.03
CA ILE A 5 -1.81 -3.17 -9.63
C ILE A 5 -2.04 -2.06 -8.62
N ILE A 6 -1.72 -0.84 -9.01
CA ILE A 6 -1.91 0.32 -8.13
C ILE A 6 -3.17 1.04 -8.59
N LYS A 7 -4.17 1.09 -7.70
CA LYS A 7 -5.42 1.74 -8.03
C LYS A 7 -5.22 3.24 -8.21
N LYS A 8 -6.11 3.84 -8.97
CA LYS A 8 -6.01 5.23 -9.39
C LYS A 8 -5.77 6.20 -8.23
N LYS A 9 -6.51 6.05 -7.15
CA LYS A 9 -6.38 6.92 -5.98
C LYS A 9 -4.99 6.82 -5.35
N ALA A 10 -4.50 5.60 -5.20
CA ALA A 10 -3.17 5.36 -4.64
C ALA A 10 -2.08 5.92 -5.56
N LYS A 11 -2.22 5.69 -6.85
CA LYS A 11 -1.26 6.19 -7.82
C LYS A 11 -1.18 7.71 -7.81
N LYS A 12 -2.31 8.37 -7.71
CA LYS A 12 -2.36 9.83 -7.66
C LYS A 12 -1.60 10.37 -6.46
N PHE A 13 -1.78 9.74 -5.31
CA PHE A 13 -1.06 10.15 -4.10
C PHE A 13 0.45 9.95 -4.27
N ILE A 14 0.86 8.80 -4.78
CA ILE A 14 2.27 8.47 -4.97
C ILE A 14 2.93 9.46 -5.94
N ASP A 15 2.25 9.76 -7.04
CA ASP A 15 2.78 10.67 -8.06
C ASP A 15 3.00 12.08 -7.52
N GLY A 16 2.28 12.46 -6.47
CA GLY A 16 2.43 13.76 -5.84
C GLY A 16 3.55 13.85 -4.80
N LEU A 17 4.22 12.75 -4.50
CA LEU A 17 5.28 12.74 -3.51
C LEU A 17 6.59 13.28 -4.06
N PRO A 18 7.44 13.88 -3.19
CA PRO A 18 8.80 14.21 -3.60
C PRO A 18 9.53 12.97 -4.12
N ALA A 19 10.44 13.16 -5.05
CA ALA A 19 11.07 12.06 -5.78
C ALA A 19 11.70 11.00 -4.88
N ASN A 20 12.42 11.41 -3.83
CA ASN A 20 13.07 10.45 -2.95
C ASN A 20 12.07 9.64 -2.12
N GLU A 21 10.99 10.29 -1.69
CA GLU A 21 9.95 9.59 -0.94
C GLU A 21 9.14 8.69 -1.84
N ARG A 22 8.86 9.14 -3.06
CA ARG A 22 8.16 8.31 -4.04
C ARG A 22 8.93 7.03 -4.33
N ARG A 23 10.24 7.13 -4.53
CA ARG A 23 11.09 5.96 -4.78
C ARG A 23 11.04 4.98 -3.60
N ARG A 24 11.06 5.50 -2.39
CA ARG A 24 11.00 4.68 -1.19
C ARG A 24 9.68 3.91 -1.09
N VAL A 25 8.58 4.60 -1.32
CA VAL A 25 7.25 4.00 -1.28
C VAL A 25 7.08 2.96 -2.38
N VAL A 26 7.48 3.29 -3.60
CA VAL A 26 7.38 2.37 -4.73
C VAL A 26 8.24 1.13 -4.52
N ALA A 27 9.46 1.30 -4.01
CA ALA A 27 10.33 0.16 -3.73
C ALA A 27 9.69 -0.80 -2.73
N ALA A 28 9.04 -0.26 -1.69
CA ALA A 28 8.36 -1.09 -0.71
C ALA A 28 7.16 -1.80 -1.31
N ILE A 29 6.40 -1.13 -2.16
CA ILE A 29 5.24 -1.73 -2.86
C ILE A 29 5.70 -2.89 -3.76
N GLU A 30 6.82 -2.71 -4.44
CA GLU A 30 7.31 -3.74 -5.37
C GLU A 30 7.70 -5.04 -4.67
N GLN A 31 7.93 -5.01 -3.38
CA GLN A 31 8.25 -6.21 -2.63
C GLN A 31 7.03 -6.94 -2.11
N LEU A 32 5.85 -6.33 -2.21
CA LEU A 32 4.63 -6.99 -1.74
C LEU A 32 4.41 -8.32 -2.47
N PRO A 33 3.89 -9.33 -1.80
CA PRO A 33 3.31 -9.32 -0.44
C PRO A 33 4.34 -9.41 0.69
N ASN A 34 5.62 -9.31 0.40
CA ASN A 34 6.66 -9.31 1.43
C ASN A 34 6.84 -7.90 1.99
N GLY A 35 7.23 -7.80 3.23
CA GLY A 35 7.45 -6.51 3.88
C GLY A 35 7.69 -6.70 5.35
N GLU A 36 8.22 -5.67 6.00
CA GLU A 36 8.60 -5.78 7.40
C GLU A 36 7.49 -5.40 8.37
N ASP A 37 6.70 -4.39 8.04
CA ASP A 37 5.68 -3.86 8.95
C ASP A 37 4.31 -4.00 8.32
N ILE A 38 3.82 -5.23 8.28
CA ILE A 38 2.53 -5.57 7.66
C ILE A 38 1.58 -6.09 8.73
N LYS A 39 0.37 -5.52 8.74
CA LYS A 39 -0.69 -5.97 9.64
C LYS A 39 -2.03 -5.97 8.92
N LYS A 40 -2.93 -6.84 9.37
CA LYS A 40 -4.31 -6.82 8.89
C LYS A 40 -5.02 -5.60 9.47
N LEU A 41 -5.89 -4.99 8.67
CA LEU A 41 -6.72 -3.92 9.17
C LEU A 41 -7.85 -4.49 10.00
N LYS A 42 -8.02 -3.92 11.19
CA LYS A 42 -9.06 -4.36 12.10
C LYS A 42 -10.44 -4.18 11.46
N GLY A 43 -11.24 -5.23 11.49
CA GLY A 43 -12.58 -5.21 10.90
C GLY A 43 -12.62 -5.42 9.39
N HIS A 44 -11.49 -5.67 8.75
CA HIS A 44 -11.40 -5.89 7.30
C HIS A 44 -10.52 -7.09 7.01
N ASP A 45 -11.13 -8.24 6.86
CA ASP A 45 -10.40 -9.50 6.74
C ASP A 45 -9.42 -9.55 5.57
N LYS A 46 -9.73 -8.85 4.49
CA LYS A 46 -8.94 -8.93 3.26
C LYS A 46 -8.04 -7.73 3.04
N LEU A 47 -8.06 -6.77 3.94
CA LEU A 47 -7.23 -5.58 3.80
C LEU A 47 -6.02 -5.64 4.70
N LEU A 48 -4.88 -5.30 4.12
CA LEU A 48 -3.60 -5.29 4.82
C LEU A 48 -3.00 -3.90 4.78
N ARG A 49 -2.19 -3.59 5.76
CA ARG A 49 -1.50 -2.32 5.86
C ARG A 49 0.00 -2.57 5.88
N LEU A 50 0.72 -1.90 4.99
CA LEU A 50 2.18 -1.82 5.01
C LEU A 50 2.57 -0.42 5.46
N ARG A 51 3.42 -0.32 6.46
CA ARG A 51 3.94 0.98 6.92
C ARG A 51 5.31 1.22 6.29
N VAL A 52 5.47 2.40 5.68
CA VAL A 52 6.73 2.83 5.08
C VAL A 52 6.99 4.27 5.54
N GLY A 53 7.88 4.43 6.51
CA GLY A 53 8.14 5.75 7.09
C GLY A 53 6.87 6.37 7.64
N ASN A 54 6.52 7.55 7.13
CA ASN A 54 5.31 8.26 7.54
C ASN A 54 4.08 7.90 6.71
N TYR A 55 4.20 6.91 5.84
CA TYR A 55 3.12 6.53 4.93
C TYR A 55 2.55 5.18 5.29
N ARG A 56 1.27 5.00 4.93
CA ARG A 56 0.59 3.72 5.06
C ARG A 56 0.05 3.32 3.71
N ILE A 57 0.24 2.08 3.36
CA ILE A 57 -0.18 1.50 2.09
C ILE A 57 -1.21 0.44 2.41
N ILE A 58 -2.43 0.63 1.90
CA ILE A 58 -3.52 -0.32 2.09
C ILE A 58 -3.61 -1.17 0.83
N TYR A 59 -3.58 -2.47 1.00
CA TYR A 59 -3.58 -3.37 -0.14
C TYR A 59 -4.32 -4.66 0.18
N THR A 60 -4.63 -5.41 -0.86
CA THR A 60 -5.16 -6.76 -0.72
C THR A 60 -4.41 -7.68 -1.68
N VAL A 61 -4.43 -8.97 -1.40
CA VAL A 61 -3.69 -9.95 -2.19
C VAL A 61 -4.63 -11.00 -2.72
N ASP A 62 -4.54 -11.27 -4.01
CA ASP A 62 -5.25 -12.37 -4.65
C ASP A 62 -4.23 -13.46 -4.90
N ASN A 63 -4.24 -14.49 -4.06
CA ASN A 63 -3.29 -15.58 -4.16
C ASN A 63 -3.57 -16.53 -5.32
N GLY A 64 -4.82 -16.58 -5.78
CA GLY A 64 -5.16 -17.40 -6.92
C GLY A 64 -4.58 -16.86 -8.22
N GLU A 65 -4.68 -15.55 -8.39
CA GLU A 65 -4.17 -14.86 -9.58
C GLU A 65 -2.75 -14.32 -9.39
N LEU A 66 -2.21 -14.38 -8.18
CA LEU A 66 -0.91 -13.82 -7.82
C LEU A 66 -0.86 -12.31 -8.13
N ILE A 67 -1.85 -11.59 -7.62
CA ILE A 67 -1.96 -10.15 -7.82
C ILE A 67 -2.04 -9.43 -6.47
N VAL A 68 -1.31 -8.33 -6.37
CA VAL A 68 -1.43 -7.40 -5.25
C VAL A 68 -2.14 -6.15 -5.76
N TYR A 69 -3.24 -5.79 -5.10
CA TYR A 69 -3.96 -4.56 -5.44
C TYR A 69 -3.66 -3.51 -4.37
N VAL A 70 -2.96 -2.45 -4.74
CA VAL A 70 -2.70 -1.32 -3.85
C VAL A 70 -3.90 -0.38 -3.95
N ILE A 71 -4.66 -0.29 -2.88
CA ILE A 71 -5.95 0.39 -2.87
C ILE A 71 -5.83 1.84 -2.47
N ASP A 72 -5.00 2.12 -1.47
CA ASP A 72 -4.86 3.48 -0.97
C ASP A 72 -3.46 3.67 -0.40
N VAL A 73 -2.94 4.88 -0.51
CA VAL A 73 -1.70 5.29 0.12
C VAL A 73 -1.95 6.66 0.73
N GLY A 74 -1.50 6.85 1.93
CA GLY A 74 -1.68 8.14 2.59
C GLY A 74 -0.70 8.34 3.72
N ASN A 75 -0.74 9.54 4.28
CA ASN A 75 0.05 9.85 5.45
C ASN A 75 -0.48 9.06 6.64
N ARG A 76 0.45 8.67 7.47
CA ARG A 76 0.15 7.99 8.71
C ARG A 76 -0.82 8.84 9.54
N GLY A 77 -1.90 8.26 10.00
CA GLY A 77 -2.92 8.95 10.75
C GLY A 77 -4.08 9.46 9.90
N GLN A 78 -3.80 10.06 8.74
CA GLN A 78 -4.86 10.56 7.88
C GLN A 78 -5.72 9.44 7.30
N ILE A 79 -5.07 8.38 6.88
CA ILE A 79 -5.76 7.26 6.23
C ILE A 79 -6.71 6.55 7.19
N TYR A 80 -6.44 6.61 8.49
CA TYR A 80 -7.29 6.01 9.51
C TYR A 80 -8.44 6.91 9.93
N ASN A 81 -8.37 8.19 9.61
CA ASN A 81 -9.40 9.15 9.95
C ASN A 81 -10.44 9.32 8.85
N ARG A 82 -10.30 8.60 7.78
CA ARG A 82 -11.28 8.59 6.70
C ARG A 82 -12.36 7.57 6.98
N ASN A 83 -13.54 8.02 6.93
CA ASN A 83 -14.68 7.14 7.07
C ASN A 83 -15.62 7.32 5.91
#